data_eff7ed7f0b63d4b5c04bf2c0b12e53dd
#
_entry.id   eff7ed7f0b63d4b5c04bf2c0b12e53dd
#
_cell.length_a   1.000
_cell.length_b   1.000
_cell.length_c   1.000
_cell.angle_alpha   90.00
_cell.angle_beta   90.00
_cell.angle_gamma   90.00
#
_symmetry.space_group_name_H-M   'P 1'
#
loop_
_entity.id
_entity.type
_entity.pdbx_description
1 polymer ?
#
loop_
_entity_poly.entity_id
_entity_poly.type
_entity_poly.pdbx_seq_one_letter_code
_entity_poly.pdbx_strand_id
1 'polypeptide(L)'
;MKKLYFLFILYIHTFFLASCGSDSNEEPTIPEPEKPSYITGINAIVAPTGTFAKDDASSTLDGSSAKNVARLLEKAGPDIIKGMGNINITEAQYKEIKTFTDKLVEGKDTEMNVYREIFKWITTNINYASGYVDNDPYPVFQTKQAICQGYANLLTVMLHSQSIPSMVANGMLVNVGGHAWNYVWLDEWYVSDPTNNGHSRMADFESNKHLDPMSLDAVLFEDEHFVFNFYERHLNLRQVKQSGKQLTVPFSTNGFKVTSFNPDTDLPSEVEEIYIGKNIDTLGESIIGLNQHAPSVKYAYVDKENKKMESYGQVVYRNEIPYYVPASAKTIQFKNIATFGKNFLVDHQHVQTVVIQPGTKTLEAYAFENCPNLQKAYIPEETKVDGNAFYKVHSSFKITRGIVKD
;
A
#
# COMPACT_ATOMS: atom_id res chain seq x y z
N MET A 1 1.42 20.89 34.53
CA MET A 1 0.05 20.84 34.00
C MET A 1 -0.29 22.24 33.49
N LYS A 2 -0.09 22.52 32.21
CA LYS A 2 -0.56 23.74 31.52
C LYS A 2 -1.15 23.32 30.17
N LYS A 3 -2.48 23.48 30.08
CA LYS A 3 -3.24 23.33 28.85
C LYS A 3 -2.96 24.53 27.95
N LEU A 4 -2.53 24.30 26.72
CA LEU A 4 -2.41 25.33 25.70
C LEU A 4 -3.63 25.24 24.79
N TYR A 5 -4.50 26.22 24.85
CA TYR A 5 -5.62 26.42 23.93
C TYR A 5 -5.12 27.23 22.74
N PHE A 6 -5.27 26.69 21.54
CA PHE A 6 -5.14 27.45 20.29
C PHE A 6 -6.50 28.08 19.95
N LEU A 7 -6.53 29.40 19.93
CA LEU A 7 -7.66 30.21 19.55
C LEU A 7 -7.64 30.39 18.01
N PHE A 8 -8.68 29.93 17.32
CA PHE A 8 -8.96 30.31 15.94
C PHE A 8 -9.69 31.65 15.94
N ILE A 9 -9.06 32.66 15.35
CA ILE A 9 -9.70 33.97 15.12
C ILE A 9 -10.36 33.93 13.75
N LEU A 10 -11.71 33.95 13.78
CA LEU A 10 -12.55 34.08 12.58
C LEU A 10 -12.70 35.59 12.28
N TYR A 11 -12.15 36.06 11.16
CA TYR A 11 -12.38 37.41 10.67
C TYR A 11 -13.67 37.44 9.85
N ILE A 12 -14.75 37.99 10.43
CA ILE A 12 -15.98 38.33 9.71
C ILE A 12 -15.84 39.77 9.23
N HIS A 13 -15.78 39.96 7.91
CA HIS A 13 -15.93 41.27 7.30
C HIS A 13 -17.41 41.51 6.98
N THR A 14 -18.02 42.40 7.72
CA THR A 14 -19.34 42.98 7.41
C THR A 14 -19.19 43.98 6.26
N PHE A 15 -19.85 43.72 5.15
CA PHE A 15 -20.02 44.69 4.06
C PHE A 15 -21.27 45.55 4.30
N PHE A 16 -21.06 46.85 4.34
CA PHE A 16 -22.12 47.87 4.28
C PHE A 16 -22.73 47.95 2.87
N LEU A 17 -24.04 47.86 2.78
CA LEU A 17 -24.80 48.19 1.58
C LEU A 17 -24.96 49.70 1.49
N ALA A 18 -24.46 50.32 0.44
CA ALA A 18 -24.85 51.63 -0.02
C ALA A 18 -25.41 51.49 -1.42
N SER A 19 -26.63 52.00 -1.58
CA SER A 19 -27.46 51.94 -2.79
C SER A 19 -27.19 53.06 -3.77
N CYS A 20 -27.52 52.77 -5.06
CA CYS A 20 -27.82 53.59 -6.21
C CYS A 20 -26.72 54.11 -7.12
N GLY A 21 -26.84 53.67 -8.37
CA GLY A 21 -26.25 54.28 -9.58
C GLY A 21 -26.15 53.25 -10.70
N SER A 22 -27.10 53.31 -11.65
CA SER A 22 -27.09 52.53 -12.88
C SER A 22 -25.89 52.90 -13.75
N ASP A 23 -25.04 51.90 -14.08
CA ASP A 23 -24.39 51.80 -15.37
C ASP A 23 -23.71 50.41 -15.52
N SER A 24 -23.95 49.86 -16.72
CA SER A 24 -23.27 48.72 -17.38
C SER A 24 -22.54 47.72 -16.52
N ASN A 25 -23.19 46.55 -16.28
CA ASN A 25 -22.59 45.33 -15.74
C ASN A 25 -21.53 44.75 -16.67
N GLU A 26 -20.29 45.14 -16.52
CA GLU A 26 -19.16 44.26 -16.72
C GLU A 26 -18.72 43.78 -15.32
N GLU A 27 -19.07 42.54 -14.96
CA GLU A 27 -18.44 41.87 -13.82
C GLU A 27 -16.92 41.93 -14.02
N PRO A 28 -16.14 42.34 -13.01
CA PRO A 28 -14.70 42.24 -13.09
C PRO A 28 -14.36 40.74 -13.23
N THR A 29 -13.93 40.34 -14.42
CA THR A 29 -13.33 39.03 -14.66
C THR A 29 -12.12 38.94 -13.74
N ILE A 30 -12.25 38.14 -12.67
CA ILE A 30 -11.09 37.72 -11.89
C ILE A 30 -10.16 37.07 -12.92
N PRO A 31 -8.93 37.58 -13.15
CA PRO A 31 -8.03 36.93 -14.08
C PRO A 31 -7.85 35.50 -13.63
N GLU A 32 -8.14 34.55 -14.52
CA GLU A 32 -7.85 33.14 -14.31
C GLU A 32 -6.37 33.05 -13.87
N PRO A 33 -6.05 32.36 -12.75
CA PRO A 33 -4.67 32.28 -12.30
C PRO A 33 -3.83 31.81 -13.48
N GLU A 34 -2.81 32.57 -13.83
CA GLU A 34 -1.91 32.25 -14.95
C GLU A 34 -1.46 30.81 -14.78
N LYS A 35 -1.78 29.95 -15.76
CA LYS A 35 -1.29 28.56 -15.76
C LYS A 35 0.23 28.64 -15.68
N PRO A 36 0.86 27.95 -14.71
CA PRO A 36 2.31 28.03 -14.56
C PRO A 36 2.98 27.71 -15.89
N SER A 37 3.86 28.60 -16.35
CA SER A 37 4.63 28.40 -17.58
C SER A 37 5.60 27.24 -17.33
N TYR A 38 5.37 26.13 -18.02
CA TYR A 38 6.23 24.96 -17.93
C TYR A 38 7.47 25.12 -18.82
N ILE A 39 8.59 24.53 -18.41
CA ILE A 39 9.74 24.34 -19.31
C ILE A 39 9.33 23.27 -20.32
N THR A 40 9.18 23.66 -21.60
CA THR A 40 8.77 22.80 -22.72
C THR A 40 9.95 22.45 -23.60
N GLY A 41 9.79 21.48 -24.52
CA GLY A 41 10.85 21.11 -25.48
C GLY A 41 11.87 20.10 -24.98
N ILE A 42 11.77 19.65 -23.70
CA ILE A 42 12.62 18.61 -23.19
C ILE A 42 11.77 17.33 -23.16
N ASN A 43 12.15 16.31 -23.92
CA ASN A 43 11.43 15.03 -24.12
C ASN A 43 11.24 14.21 -22.84
N ALA A 44 10.69 14.81 -21.78
CA ALA A 44 10.36 14.16 -20.51
C ALA A 44 8.93 13.62 -20.49
N ILE A 45 8.03 14.17 -21.31
CA ILE A 45 6.63 13.75 -21.36
C ILE A 45 6.46 12.82 -22.55
N VAL A 46 6.40 11.52 -22.26
CA VAL A 46 6.10 10.49 -23.24
C VAL A 46 4.63 10.15 -23.15
N ALA A 47 3.92 10.17 -24.27
CA ALA A 47 2.52 9.81 -24.31
C ALA A 47 2.33 8.29 -24.06
N PRO A 48 1.27 7.87 -23.33
CA PRO A 48 0.97 6.47 -23.14
C PRO A 48 0.64 5.79 -24.49
N THR A 49 1.19 4.60 -24.70
CA THR A 49 0.94 3.79 -25.92
C THR A 49 -0.01 2.62 -25.66
N GLY A 50 -0.20 2.25 -24.37
CA GLY A 50 -1.10 1.19 -23.93
C GLY A 50 -2.45 1.70 -23.43
N THR A 51 -3.17 0.86 -22.73
CA THR A 51 -4.52 1.15 -22.25
C THR A 51 -4.65 0.90 -20.76
N PHE A 52 -5.48 1.71 -20.10
CA PHE A 52 -5.90 1.45 -18.72
C PHE A 52 -6.93 0.34 -18.66
N ALA A 53 -7.00 -0.37 -17.52
CA ALA A 53 -8.05 -1.34 -17.26
C ALA A 53 -9.42 -0.65 -17.33
N LYS A 54 -10.35 -1.26 -18.06
CA LYS A 54 -11.71 -0.76 -18.18
C LYS A 54 -12.48 -0.98 -16.88
N ASP A 55 -13.31 0.01 -16.53
CA ASP A 55 -14.20 -0.08 -15.38
C ASP A 55 -15.20 -1.24 -15.58
N ASP A 56 -15.26 -2.11 -14.57
CA ASP A 56 -16.33 -3.09 -14.45
C ASP A 56 -17.34 -2.54 -13.43
N ALA A 57 -18.48 -2.05 -13.93
CA ALA A 57 -19.53 -1.47 -13.09
C ALA A 57 -20.08 -2.44 -12.02
N SER A 58 -19.81 -3.75 -12.17
CA SER A 58 -20.16 -4.77 -11.17
C SER A 58 -19.26 -4.77 -9.94
N SER A 59 -18.05 -4.21 -10.03
CA SER A 59 -17.11 -4.17 -8.91
C SER A 59 -17.39 -2.98 -7.97
N THR A 60 -18.17 -3.23 -6.94
CA THR A 60 -18.63 -2.18 -6.01
C THR A 60 -17.95 -2.23 -4.64
N LEU A 61 -17.28 -3.33 -4.30
CA LEU A 61 -16.68 -3.54 -2.98
C LEU A 61 -15.18 -3.23 -3.02
N ASP A 62 -14.70 -2.47 -2.06
CA ASP A 62 -13.31 -2.04 -1.96
C ASP A 62 -12.48 -2.78 -0.89
N GLY A 63 -13.10 -3.65 -0.09
CA GLY A 63 -12.42 -4.41 0.96
C GLY A 63 -12.08 -3.59 2.22
N SER A 64 -12.35 -2.29 2.24
CA SER A 64 -11.87 -1.37 3.28
C SER A 64 -12.57 -1.49 4.65
N SER A 65 -13.57 -2.35 4.79
CA SER A 65 -14.29 -2.57 6.05
C SER A 65 -14.36 -4.04 6.44
N ALA A 66 -14.52 -4.35 7.73
CA ALA A 66 -14.70 -5.71 8.23
C ALA A 66 -15.83 -6.46 7.50
N LYS A 67 -16.90 -5.76 7.13
CA LYS A 67 -18.01 -6.31 6.34
C LYS A 67 -17.57 -6.72 4.93
N ASN A 68 -16.76 -5.90 4.28
CA ASN A 68 -16.24 -6.21 2.95
C ASN A 68 -15.21 -7.36 3.02
N VAL A 69 -14.41 -7.44 4.08
CA VAL A 69 -13.51 -8.59 4.32
C VAL A 69 -14.31 -9.88 4.49
N ALA A 70 -15.42 -9.87 5.23
CA ALA A 70 -16.30 -11.03 5.35
C ALA A 70 -16.79 -11.49 3.96
N ARG A 71 -17.25 -10.59 3.12
CA ARG A 71 -17.68 -10.89 1.74
C ARG A 71 -16.54 -11.37 0.84
N LEU A 72 -15.32 -10.81 1.01
CA LEU A 72 -14.13 -11.29 0.32
C LEU A 72 -13.88 -12.76 0.67
N LEU A 73 -13.91 -13.11 1.94
CA LEU A 73 -13.67 -14.48 2.41
C LEU A 73 -14.76 -15.45 1.95
N GLU A 74 -16.04 -15.05 2.04
CA GLU A 74 -17.15 -15.85 1.51
C GLU A 74 -16.99 -16.12 0.01
N LYS A 75 -16.60 -15.12 -0.77
CA LYS A 75 -16.40 -15.24 -2.22
C LYS A 75 -15.18 -16.07 -2.57
N ALA A 76 -14.08 -15.90 -1.83
CA ALA A 76 -12.83 -16.61 -2.07
C ALA A 76 -12.93 -18.09 -1.65
N GLY A 77 -13.71 -18.40 -0.60
CA GLY A 77 -13.83 -19.76 -0.06
C GLY A 77 -12.57 -20.25 0.66
N PRO A 78 -12.54 -21.51 1.14
CA PRO A 78 -11.40 -22.06 1.86
C PRO A 78 -10.17 -22.38 1.00
N ASP A 79 -10.34 -22.53 -0.32
CA ASP A 79 -9.26 -22.90 -1.27
C ASP A 79 -8.14 -21.86 -1.39
N ILE A 80 -8.37 -20.64 -0.86
CA ILE A 80 -7.34 -19.60 -0.77
C ILE A 80 -6.25 -19.96 0.25
N ILE A 81 -6.54 -20.84 1.20
CA ILE A 81 -5.60 -21.24 2.25
C ILE A 81 -4.74 -22.39 1.73
N LYS A 82 -3.65 -22.05 1.02
CA LYS A 82 -2.72 -23.02 0.44
C LYS A 82 -1.51 -23.33 1.35
N GLY A 83 -1.65 -23.18 2.64
CA GLY A 83 -0.55 -23.36 3.58
C GLY A 83 -0.73 -22.51 4.83
N MET A 84 0.31 -22.38 5.59
CA MET A 84 0.28 -21.66 6.88
C MET A 84 0.69 -20.17 6.76
N GLY A 85 0.69 -19.62 5.56
CA GLY A 85 1.12 -18.23 5.31
C GLY A 85 2.62 -18.01 5.60
N ASN A 86 2.94 -16.87 6.24
CA ASN A 86 4.32 -16.51 6.58
C ASN A 86 4.80 -17.08 7.94
N ILE A 87 4.15 -18.16 8.42
CA ILE A 87 4.52 -18.77 9.68
C ILE A 87 5.87 -19.47 9.57
N ASN A 88 6.81 -19.08 10.43
CA ASN A 88 8.15 -19.66 10.48
C ASN A 88 8.15 -20.94 11.34
N ILE A 89 8.32 -22.09 10.70
CA ILE A 89 8.37 -23.40 11.35
C ILE A 89 9.14 -24.39 10.48
N THR A 90 10.04 -25.17 11.08
CA THR A 90 10.72 -26.26 10.37
C THR A 90 9.84 -27.51 10.32
N GLU A 91 10.13 -28.43 9.37
CA GLU A 91 9.41 -29.69 9.24
C GLU A 91 9.47 -30.54 10.53
N ALA A 92 10.61 -30.57 11.20
CA ALA A 92 10.77 -31.32 12.45
C ALA A 92 9.90 -30.74 13.58
N GLN A 93 9.87 -29.43 13.72
CA GLN A 93 9.03 -28.71 14.70
C GLN A 93 7.55 -28.92 14.41
N TYR A 94 7.16 -28.81 13.14
CA TYR A 94 5.78 -29.08 12.71
C TYR A 94 5.35 -30.52 13.06
N LYS A 95 6.21 -31.51 12.80
CA LYS A 95 5.93 -32.91 13.11
C LYS A 95 5.74 -33.15 14.61
N GLU A 96 6.51 -32.47 15.46
CA GLU A 96 6.34 -32.54 16.90
C GLU A 96 5.00 -31.99 17.36
N ILE A 97 4.64 -30.75 16.90
CA ILE A 97 3.34 -30.16 17.19
C ILE A 97 2.21 -31.03 16.66
N LYS A 98 2.33 -31.56 15.43
CA LYS A 98 1.35 -32.47 14.86
C LYS A 98 1.16 -33.71 15.72
N THR A 99 2.25 -34.38 16.14
CA THR A 99 2.17 -35.59 16.97
C THR A 99 1.46 -35.33 18.30
N PHE A 100 1.71 -34.14 18.88
CA PHE A 100 0.99 -33.73 20.09
C PHE A 100 -0.49 -33.46 19.77
N THR A 101 -0.80 -32.77 18.68
CA THR A 101 -2.16 -32.42 18.30
C THR A 101 -2.97 -33.67 17.99
N ASP A 102 -2.41 -34.66 17.28
CA ASP A 102 -3.06 -35.93 16.97
C ASP A 102 -3.55 -36.64 18.25
N LYS A 103 -2.73 -36.62 19.31
CA LYS A 103 -3.12 -37.19 20.62
C LYS A 103 -4.19 -36.37 21.34
N LEU A 104 -4.07 -35.02 21.22
CA LEU A 104 -5.00 -34.08 21.85
C LEU A 104 -6.43 -34.27 21.33
N VAL A 105 -6.57 -34.52 20.04
CA VAL A 105 -7.86 -34.62 19.35
C VAL A 105 -8.31 -36.07 19.12
N GLU A 106 -7.61 -37.04 19.71
CA GLU A 106 -7.99 -38.46 19.59
C GLU A 106 -9.44 -38.70 19.96
N GLY A 107 -10.19 -39.40 19.10
CA GLY A 107 -11.61 -39.70 19.31
C GLY A 107 -12.57 -38.54 19.02
N LYS A 108 -12.10 -37.40 18.46
CA LYS A 108 -12.99 -36.34 17.94
C LYS A 108 -13.42 -36.71 16.52
N ASP A 109 -14.69 -36.65 16.27
CA ASP A 109 -15.35 -37.17 15.06
C ASP A 109 -15.74 -36.06 14.04
N THR A 110 -15.67 -34.80 14.42
CA THR A 110 -15.98 -33.65 13.53
C THR A 110 -14.92 -32.56 13.59
N GLU A 111 -14.73 -31.80 12.51
CA GLU A 111 -13.81 -30.65 12.48
C GLU A 111 -14.12 -29.66 13.60
N MET A 112 -15.40 -29.40 13.87
CA MET A 112 -15.82 -28.52 14.96
C MET A 112 -15.37 -29.05 16.33
N ASN A 113 -15.42 -30.36 16.60
CA ASN A 113 -14.97 -30.93 17.86
C ASN A 113 -13.43 -30.89 17.95
N VAL A 114 -12.74 -31.15 16.86
CA VAL A 114 -11.28 -30.99 16.74
C VAL A 114 -10.86 -29.54 17.01
N TYR A 115 -11.49 -28.59 16.34
CA TYR A 115 -11.24 -27.16 16.55
C TYR A 115 -11.45 -26.75 18.01
N ARG A 116 -12.57 -27.10 18.61
CA ARG A 116 -12.89 -26.76 20.01
C ARG A 116 -11.86 -27.30 20.99
N GLU A 117 -11.36 -28.51 20.77
CA GLU A 117 -10.35 -29.12 21.65
C GLU A 117 -9.02 -28.39 21.54
N ILE A 118 -8.56 -28.06 20.31
CA ILE A 118 -7.34 -27.30 20.06
C ILE A 118 -7.47 -25.90 20.66
N PHE A 119 -8.57 -25.21 20.37
CA PHE A 119 -8.84 -23.87 20.88
C PHE A 119 -8.81 -23.83 22.41
N LYS A 120 -9.53 -24.75 23.04
CA LYS A 120 -9.55 -24.90 24.50
C LYS A 120 -8.16 -25.16 25.08
N TRP A 121 -7.37 -26.03 24.43
CA TRP A 121 -6.02 -26.31 24.91
C TRP A 121 -5.14 -25.04 24.85
N ILE A 122 -5.17 -24.29 23.74
CA ILE A 122 -4.41 -23.05 23.61
C ILE A 122 -4.83 -22.05 24.67
N THR A 123 -6.12 -21.75 24.78
CA THR A 123 -6.64 -20.74 25.73
C THR A 123 -6.42 -21.11 27.20
N THR A 124 -6.20 -22.39 27.50
CA THR A 124 -5.95 -22.87 28.85
C THR A 124 -4.46 -22.94 29.20
N ASN A 125 -3.61 -23.25 28.23
CA ASN A 125 -2.19 -23.57 28.50
C ASN A 125 -1.21 -22.49 28.06
N ILE A 126 -1.60 -21.55 27.18
CA ILE A 126 -0.74 -20.43 26.77
C ILE A 126 -1.03 -19.23 27.65
N ASN A 127 0.02 -18.59 28.17
CA ASN A 127 -0.08 -17.40 29.00
C ASN A 127 0.31 -16.16 28.21
N TYR A 128 -0.43 -15.07 28.39
CA TYR A 128 -0.10 -13.81 27.73
C TYR A 128 1.16 -13.20 28.36
N ALA A 129 2.16 -12.95 27.53
CA ALA A 129 3.45 -12.42 27.96
C ALA A 129 3.39 -10.91 28.17
N SER A 130 4.05 -10.41 29.23
CA SER A 130 4.15 -8.98 29.52
C SER A 130 5.40 -8.31 28.92
N GLY A 131 6.26 -9.07 28.24
CA GLY A 131 7.52 -8.60 27.64
C GLY A 131 7.76 -9.18 26.25
N TYR A 132 8.97 -8.97 25.74
CA TYR A 132 9.36 -9.57 24.46
C TYR A 132 9.38 -11.11 24.55
N VAL A 133 8.68 -11.75 23.64
CA VAL A 133 8.66 -13.21 23.46
C VAL A 133 8.76 -13.53 21.97
N ASP A 134 9.29 -14.71 21.67
CA ASP A 134 9.24 -15.25 20.32
C ASP A 134 7.80 -15.73 20.05
N ASN A 135 7.21 -15.28 18.96
CA ASN A 135 5.84 -15.62 18.56
C ASN A 135 5.78 -16.69 17.46
N ASP A 136 6.91 -17.27 17.08
CA ASP A 136 6.91 -18.43 16.22
C ASP A 136 6.23 -19.61 16.94
N PRO A 137 5.47 -20.45 16.23
CA PRO A 137 4.58 -21.43 16.88
C PRO A 137 5.33 -22.47 17.73
N TYR A 138 6.56 -22.84 17.35
CA TYR A 138 7.31 -23.83 18.11
C TYR A 138 7.85 -23.28 19.45
N PRO A 139 8.50 -22.11 19.52
CA PRO A 139 8.80 -21.43 20.78
C PRO A 139 7.57 -21.25 21.68
N VAL A 140 6.44 -20.82 21.13
CA VAL A 140 5.18 -20.69 21.89
C VAL A 140 4.72 -22.04 22.43
N PHE A 141 4.75 -23.09 21.61
CA PHE A 141 4.40 -24.44 22.01
C PHE A 141 5.28 -24.96 23.15
N GLN A 142 6.58 -24.65 23.15
CA GLN A 142 7.54 -25.08 24.19
C GLN A 142 7.39 -24.26 25.48
N THR A 143 7.39 -22.93 25.36
CA THR A 143 7.46 -22.02 26.52
C THR A 143 6.11 -21.75 27.16
N LYS A 144 5.01 -21.96 26.45
CA LYS A 144 3.64 -21.61 26.85
C LYS A 144 3.47 -20.09 27.10
N GLN A 145 4.27 -19.27 26.41
CA GLN A 145 4.26 -17.79 26.51
C GLN A 145 4.08 -17.20 25.12
N ALA A 146 3.15 -16.25 24.94
CA ALA A 146 2.90 -15.57 23.69
C ALA A 146 2.25 -14.20 23.89
N ILE A 147 2.35 -13.34 22.87
CA ILE A 147 1.39 -12.26 22.65
C ILE A 147 0.35 -12.72 21.59
N CYS A 148 -0.60 -11.86 21.22
CA CYS A 148 -1.68 -12.21 20.29
C CYS A 148 -1.20 -12.92 19.01
N GLN A 149 -0.08 -12.46 18.41
CA GLN A 149 0.50 -13.09 17.22
C GLN A 149 0.88 -14.56 17.46
N GLY A 150 1.50 -14.88 18.58
CA GLY A 150 1.91 -16.26 18.89
C GLY A 150 0.72 -17.19 19.17
N TYR A 151 -0.34 -16.69 19.80
CA TYR A 151 -1.59 -17.43 19.94
C TYR A 151 -2.18 -17.79 18.58
N ALA A 152 -2.27 -16.82 17.68
CA ALA A 152 -2.81 -17.01 16.33
C ALA A 152 -1.94 -17.94 15.48
N ASN A 153 -0.61 -17.80 15.53
CA ASN A 153 0.33 -18.65 14.80
C ASN A 153 0.22 -20.12 15.27
N LEU A 154 0.21 -20.36 16.58
CA LEU A 154 0.12 -21.71 17.09
C LEU A 154 -1.23 -22.36 16.76
N LEU A 155 -2.34 -21.61 16.85
CA LEU A 155 -3.65 -22.10 16.44
C LEU A 155 -3.66 -22.52 14.97
N THR A 156 -3.10 -21.68 14.09
CA THR A 156 -2.97 -22.00 12.66
C THR A 156 -2.22 -23.32 12.45
N VAL A 157 -1.05 -23.50 13.07
CA VAL A 157 -0.23 -24.71 12.88
C VAL A 157 -0.96 -25.95 13.38
N MET A 158 -1.57 -25.88 14.55
CA MET A 158 -2.31 -27.03 15.11
C MET A 158 -3.53 -27.39 14.25
N LEU A 159 -4.27 -26.40 13.73
CA LEU A 159 -5.42 -26.65 12.85
C LEU A 159 -4.99 -27.25 11.50
N HIS A 160 -3.96 -26.68 10.87
CA HIS A 160 -3.40 -27.22 9.63
C HIS A 160 -2.88 -28.65 9.79
N SER A 161 -2.35 -29.01 10.96
CA SER A 161 -1.94 -30.40 11.26
C SER A 161 -3.10 -31.40 11.22
N GLN A 162 -4.33 -30.90 11.33
CA GLN A 162 -5.58 -31.66 11.28
C GLN A 162 -6.36 -31.38 9.98
N SER A 163 -5.72 -30.78 8.98
CA SER A 163 -6.34 -30.43 7.68
C SER A 163 -7.50 -29.43 7.79
N ILE A 164 -7.57 -28.66 8.87
CA ILE A 164 -8.57 -27.59 9.03
C ILE A 164 -7.97 -26.28 8.51
N PRO A 165 -8.55 -25.69 7.43
CA PRO A 165 -8.06 -24.46 6.86
C PRO A 165 -8.18 -23.28 7.84
N SER A 166 -7.08 -22.60 8.08
CA SER A 166 -7.06 -21.39 8.92
C SER A 166 -5.98 -20.43 8.48
N MET A 167 -6.18 -19.14 8.74
CA MET A 167 -5.20 -18.09 8.45
C MET A 167 -5.16 -17.08 9.58
N VAL A 168 -4.01 -16.42 9.71
CA VAL A 168 -3.86 -15.30 10.64
C VAL A 168 -4.39 -14.03 9.98
N ALA A 169 -5.12 -13.25 10.76
CA ALA A 169 -5.53 -11.90 10.45
C ALA A 169 -4.82 -10.93 11.40
N ASN A 170 -4.32 -9.84 10.87
CA ASN A 170 -3.72 -8.75 11.63
C ASN A 170 -4.55 -7.48 11.45
N GLY A 171 -4.72 -6.71 12.51
CA GLY A 171 -5.51 -5.49 12.47
C GLY A 171 -5.58 -4.78 13.80
N MET A 172 -6.71 -4.17 14.07
CA MET A 172 -6.95 -3.43 15.30
C MET A 172 -8.08 -4.06 16.12
N LEU A 173 -7.84 -4.25 17.40
CA LEU A 173 -8.91 -4.43 18.38
C LEU A 173 -9.36 -3.04 18.83
N VAL A 174 -10.61 -2.69 18.53
CA VAL A 174 -11.16 -1.34 18.74
C VAL A 174 -11.00 -0.92 20.21
N ASN A 175 -10.46 0.29 20.42
CA ASN A 175 -10.11 0.88 21.72
C ASN A 175 -8.97 0.19 22.51
N VAL A 176 -8.31 -0.82 21.92
CA VAL A 176 -7.19 -1.52 22.58
C VAL A 176 -5.89 -1.31 21.81
N GLY A 177 -5.87 -1.58 20.50
CA GLY A 177 -4.67 -1.42 19.69
C GLY A 177 -4.46 -2.54 18.69
N GLY A 178 -3.22 -2.70 18.20
CA GLY A 178 -2.84 -3.76 17.27
C GLY A 178 -3.14 -5.15 17.83
N HIS A 179 -3.72 -6.02 17.00
CA HIS A 179 -4.16 -7.35 17.42
C HIS A 179 -4.04 -8.36 16.28
N ALA A 180 -3.85 -9.64 16.65
CA ALA A 180 -3.85 -10.76 15.73
C ALA A 180 -4.86 -11.82 16.19
N TRP A 181 -5.59 -12.40 15.23
CA TRP A 181 -6.58 -13.45 15.41
C TRP A 181 -6.60 -14.38 14.20
N ASN A 182 -7.57 -15.31 14.13
CA ASN A 182 -7.68 -16.24 13.03
C ASN A 182 -9.04 -16.17 12.34
N TYR A 183 -9.04 -16.41 11.03
CA TYR A 183 -10.19 -16.92 10.32
C TYR A 183 -10.01 -18.42 10.11
N VAL A 184 -11.03 -19.19 10.44
CA VAL A 184 -11.02 -20.66 10.40
C VAL A 184 -12.21 -21.15 9.58
N TRP A 185 -11.99 -22.08 8.67
CA TRP A 185 -13.06 -22.71 7.89
C TRP A 185 -13.51 -24.00 8.54
N LEU A 186 -14.80 -24.07 8.92
CA LEU A 186 -15.48 -25.22 9.55
C LEU A 186 -16.86 -25.35 8.91
N ASP A 187 -16.94 -25.74 7.60
CA ASP A 187 -18.15 -25.64 6.77
C ASP A 187 -18.61 -24.20 6.42
N GLU A 188 -18.26 -23.25 7.22
CA GLU A 188 -18.36 -21.80 7.00
C GLU A 188 -17.21 -21.09 7.71
N TRP A 189 -17.03 -19.78 7.47
CA TRP A 189 -15.99 -19.01 8.13
C TRP A 189 -16.33 -18.69 9.59
N TYR A 190 -15.37 -18.95 10.46
CA TYR A 190 -15.36 -18.55 11.87
C TYR A 190 -14.29 -17.50 12.13
N VAL A 191 -14.61 -16.52 12.96
CA VAL A 191 -13.65 -15.63 13.60
C VAL A 191 -13.21 -16.29 14.91
N SER A 192 -11.93 -16.49 15.10
CA SER A 192 -11.35 -17.16 16.26
C SER A 192 -10.25 -16.31 16.86
N ASP A 193 -10.48 -15.84 18.09
CA ASP A 193 -9.53 -15.03 18.86
C ASP A 193 -9.10 -15.79 20.12
N PRO A 194 -8.05 -16.61 20.03
CA PRO A 194 -7.63 -17.42 21.17
C PRO A 194 -7.00 -16.58 22.29
N THR A 195 -6.54 -15.36 22.00
CA THR A 195 -6.01 -14.45 23.02
C THR A 195 -7.10 -14.02 24.00
N ASN A 196 -8.28 -13.70 23.49
CA ASN A 196 -9.41 -13.21 24.27
C ASN A 196 -10.46 -14.31 24.54
N ASN A 197 -10.13 -15.58 24.29
CA ASN A 197 -11.02 -16.73 24.44
C ASN A 197 -12.36 -16.55 23.69
N GLY A 198 -12.31 -15.90 22.51
CA GLY A 198 -13.49 -15.59 21.71
C GLY A 198 -13.53 -16.38 20.40
N HIS A 199 -14.69 -16.92 20.05
CA HIS A 199 -14.96 -17.46 18.73
C HIS A 199 -16.44 -17.35 18.37
N SER A 200 -16.72 -17.08 17.10
CA SER A 200 -18.08 -16.96 16.57
C SER A 200 -18.10 -17.26 15.08
N ARG A 201 -19.27 -17.60 14.55
CA ARG A 201 -19.48 -17.62 13.11
C ARG A 201 -19.25 -16.22 12.56
N MET A 202 -18.63 -16.11 11.39
CA MET A 202 -18.35 -14.79 10.81
C MET A 202 -19.65 -14.03 10.48
N ALA A 203 -20.72 -14.74 10.09
CA ALA A 203 -22.04 -14.15 9.88
C ALA A 203 -22.59 -13.45 11.14
N ASP A 204 -22.33 -14.02 12.33
CA ASP A 204 -22.77 -13.45 13.61
C ASP A 204 -21.83 -12.33 14.09
N PHE A 205 -20.56 -12.37 13.64
CA PHE A 205 -19.53 -11.42 14.03
C PHE A 205 -19.72 -10.03 13.39
N GLU A 206 -20.40 -9.90 12.25
CA GLU A 206 -20.71 -8.60 11.63
C GLU A 206 -21.39 -7.61 12.60
N SER A 207 -22.06 -8.12 13.62
CA SER A 207 -22.69 -7.32 14.68
C SER A 207 -21.71 -6.85 15.77
N ASN A 208 -20.57 -7.52 15.92
CA ASN A 208 -19.55 -7.27 16.96
C ASN A 208 -18.34 -6.50 16.39
N LYS A 209 -18.46 -5.24 16.11
CA LYS A 209 -17.48 -4.33 15.48
C LYS A 209 -16.16 -4.14 16.26
N HIS A 210 -15.67 -5.16 16.96
CA HIS A 210 -14.48 -5.04 17.81
C HIS A 210 -13.16 -5.35 17.08
N LEU A 211 -13.19 -6.19 16.03
CA LEU A 211 -12.00 -6.53 15.25
C LEU A 211 -12.07 -5.85 13.87
N ASP A 212 -11.06 -5.07 13.57
CA ASP A 212 -10.94 -4.34 12.29
C ASP A 212 -9.72 -4.89 11.54
N PRO A 213 -9.92 -5.81 10.58
CA PRO A 213 -8.83 -6.45 9.87
C PRO A 213 -8.12 -5.46 8.94
N MET A 214 -6.79 -5.47 8.99
CA MET A 214 -5.91 -4.69 8.12
C MET A 214 -5.22 -5.57 7.08
N SER A 215 -4.85 -6.81 7.48
CA SER A 215 -4.16 -7.74 6.60
C SER A 215 -4.59 -9.18 6.87
N LEU A 216 -4.60 -10.00 5.83
CA LEU A 216 -4.82 -11.44 5.91
C LEU A 216 -3.56 -12.16 5.40
N ASP A 217 -3.08 -13.13 6.16
CA ASP A 217 -1.92 -13.93 5.76
C ASP A 217 -2.36 -15.09 4.85
N ALA A 218 -2.91 -14.72 3.70
CA ALA A 218 -3.33 -15.64 2.65
C ALA A 218 -3.36 -14.97 1.27
N VAL A 219 -3.28 -15.79 0.22
CA VAL A 219 -3.64 -15.40 -1.15
C VAL A 219 -5.16 -15.47 -1.26
N LEU A 220 -5.81 -14.35 -1.66
CA LEU A 220 -7.26 -14.31 -1.79
C LEU A 220 -7.75 -14.76 -3.16
N PHE A 221 -7.08 -14.28 -4.20
CA PHE A 221 -7.41 -14.61 -5.58
C PHE A 221 -6.14 -14.81 -6.38
N GLU A 222 -6.18 -15.76 -7.30
CA GLU A 222 -5.07 -16.07 -8.18
C GLU A 222 -5.62 -16.55 -9.53
N ASP A 223 -5.10 -15.98 -10.60
CA ASP A 223 -5.34 -16.42 -11.98
C ASP A 223 -4.01 -16.67 -12.73
N GLU A 224 -4.07 -16.83 -14.04
CA GLU A 224 -2.89 -17.07 -14.88
C GLU A 224 -1.96 -15.85 -14.95
N HIS A 225 -2.44 -14.65 -14.63
CA HIS A 225 -1.71 -13.40 -14.80
C HIS A 225 -1.35 -12.74 -13.48
N PHE A 226 -2.17 -12.90 -12.43
CA PHE A 226 -2.09 -12.11 -11.21
C PHE A 226 -2.32 -12.92 -9.94
N VAL A 227 -1.74 -12.43 -8.85
CA VAL A 227 -2.01 -12.90 -7.48
C VAL A 227 -2.42 -11.71 -6.61
N PHE A 228 -3.48 -11.90 -5.83
CA PHE A 228 -4.03 -10.85 -4.97
C PHE A 228 -4.09 -11.30 -3.52
N ASN A 229 -3.81 -10.36 -2.61
CA ASN A 229 -4.00 -10.54 -1.17
C ASN A 229 -4.76 -9.33 -0.58
N PHE A 230 -5.10 -9.42 0.69
CA PHE A 230 -5.62 -8.29 1.46
C PHE A 230 -4.53 -7.77 2.39
N TYR A 231 -4.08 -6.56 2.12
CA TYR A 231 -2.98 -5.91 2.85
C TYR A 231 -3.28 -4.43 3.06
N GLU A 232 -3.05 -3.91 4.27
CA GLU A 232 -3.31 -2.52 4.67
C GLU A 232 -4.72 -2.02 4.30
N ARG A 233 -5.74 -2.86 4.50
CA ARG A 233 -7.15 -2.62 4.14
C ARG A 233 -7.42 -2.50 2.65
N HIS A 234 -6.51 -2.95 1.82
CA HIS A 234 -6.64 -2.94 0.36
C HIS A 234 -6.67 -4.36 -0.21
N LEU A 235 -7.51 -4.57 -1.20
CA LEU A 235 -7.30 -5.68 -2.12
C LEU A 235 -6.13 -5.30 -3.02
N ASN A 236 -5.01 -5.96 -2.80
CA ASN A 236 -3.72 -5.63 -3.35
C ASN A 236 -3.33 -6.58 -4.49
N LEU A 237 -2.87 -6.03 -5.61
CA LEU A 237 -2.11 -6.78 -6.60
C LEU A 237 -0.71 -7.05 -6.04
N ARG A 238 -0.49 -8.29 -5.61
CA ARG A 238 0.72 -8.76 -4.93
C ARG A 238 1.79 -9.26 -5.89
N GLN A 239 1.37 -10.00 -6.93
CA GLN A 239 2.28 -10.60 -7.90
C GLN A 239 1.76 -10.49 -9.32
N VAL A 240 2.66 -10.21 -10.24
CA VAL A 240 2.42 -10.18 -11.68
C VAL A 240 3.14 -11.36 -12.32
N LYS A 241 2.39 -12.23 -13.01
CA LYS A 241 2.91 -13.41 -13.71
C LYS A 241 2.93 -13.22 -15.23
N GLN A 242 2.08 -12.30 -15.75
CA GLN A 242 2.01 -12.02 -17.18
C GLN A 242 3.33 -11.41 -17.68
N SER A 243 3.75 -11.81 -18.87
CA SER A 243 4.88 -11.23 -19.59
C SER A 243 4.44 -10.09 -20.51
N GLY A 244 5.38 -9.24 -20.90
CA GLY A 244 5.18 -8.15 -21.86
C GLY A 244 5.70 -6.81 -21.40
N LYS A 245 5.84 -5.87 -22.36
CA LYS A 245 6.41 -4.54 -22.04
C LYS A 245 5.47 -3.64 -21.27
N GLN A 246 4.17 -3.90 -21.34
CA GLN A 246 3.12 -3.07 -20.74
C GLN A 246 2.35 -3.86 -19.69
N LEU A 247 2.33 -3.35 -18.47
CA LEU A 247 1.51 -3.86 -17.40
C LEU A 247 0.31 -2.93 -17.20
N THR A 248 -0.87 -3.43 -17.51
CA THR A 248 -2.12 -2.79 -17.10
C THR A 248 -2.53 -3.34 -15.75
N VAL A 249 -2.47 -2.49 -14.71
CA VAL A 249 -2.91 -2.89 -13.37
C VAL A 249 -4.42 -3.17 -13.41
N PRO A 250 -4.88 -4.38 -13.03
CA PRO A 250 -6.28 -4.73 -13.13
C PRO A 250 -7.15 -3.84 -12.25
N PHE A 251 -8.33 -3.53 -12.76
CA PHE A 251 -9.31 -2.69 -12.08
C PHE A 251 -10.00 -3.42 -10.93
N SER A 252 -10.27 -4.70 -11.14
CA SER A 252 -11.02 -5.55 -10.21
C SER A 252 -10.63 -7.01 -10.36
N THR A 253 -10.97 -7.80 -9.36
CA THR A 253 -10.96 -9.26 -9.42
C THR A 253 -12.14 -9.81 -8.63
N ASN A 254 -12.83 -10.82 -9.18
CA ASN A 254 -13.97 -11.49 -8.54
C ASN A 254 -15.08 -10.57 -8.01
N GLY A 255 -15.30 -9.41 -8.66
CA GLY A 255 -16.30 -8.41 -8.27
C GLY A 255 -15.84 -7.43 -7.20
N PHE A 256 -14.56 -7.46 -6.80
CA PHE A 256 -13.97 -6.52 -5.86
C PHE A 256 -12.99 -5.59 -6.56
N LYS A 257 -12.97 -4.33 -6.16
CA LYS A 257 -12.02 -3.34 -6.68
C LYS A 257 -10.62 -3.64 -6.18
N VAL A 258 -9.66 -3.64 -7.09
CA VAL A 258 -8.24 -3.61 -6.75
C VAL A 258 -7.88 -2.16 -6.46
N THR A 259 -7.40 -1.87 -5.26
CA THR A 259 -7.12 -0.51 -4.79
C THR A 259 -5.66 -0.27 -4.43
N SER A 260 -4.85 -1.33 -4.44
CA SER A 260 -3.42 -1.26 -4.19
C SER A 260 -2.63 -2.04 -5.25
N PHE A 261 -1.46 -1.52 -5.61
CA PHE A 261 -0.44 -2.23 -6.36
C PHE A 261 0.86 -2.19 -5.56
N ASN A 262 1.07 -3.23 -4.77
CA ASN A 262 2.25 -3.39 -3.93
C ASN A 262 2.80 -4.82 -4.10
N PRO A 263 3.58 -5.07 -5.18
CA PRO A 263 4.16 -6.38 -5.44
C PRO A 263 5.21 -6.71 -4.36
N ASP A 264 5.23 -7.97 -3.93
CA ASP A 264 6.22 -8.53 -3.03
C ASP A 264 7.24 -9.44 -3.76
N THR A 265 7.13 -9.52 -5.06
CA THR A 265 8.04 -10.20 -5.97
C THR A 265 8.39 -9.29 -7.14
N ASP A 266 9.54 -9.52 -7.76
CA ASP A 266 9.96 -8.76 -8.92
C ASP A 266 8.94 -8.87 -10.06
N LEU A 267 8.66 -7.75 -10.71
CA LEU A 267 7.91 -7.73 -11.96
C LEU A 267 8.72 -8.46 -13.04
N PRO A 268 8.05 -9.06 -14.03
CA PRO A 268 8.74 -9.58 -15.21
C PRO A 268 9.68 -8.53 -15.80
N SER A 269 10.91 -8.93 -16.11
CA SER A 269 12.01 -8.01 -16.46
C SER A 269 11.76 -7.21 -17.75
N GLU A 270 10.85 -7.65 -18.58
CA GLU A 270 10.41 -6.99 -19.80
C GLU A 270 9.39 -5.87 -19.58
N VAL A 271 8.82 -5.71 -18.36
CA VAL A 271 7.86 -4.65 -18.06
C VAL A 271 8.57 -3.29 -18.04
N GLU A 272 8.27 -2.46 -19.02
CA GLU A 272 8.82 -1.11 -19.19
C GLU A 272 7.82 0.00 -18.86
N GLU A 273 6.52 -0.29 -18.93
CA GLU A 273 5.42 0.66 -18.75
C GLU A 273 4.35 0.11 -17.79
N ILE A 274 3.90 0.94 -16.86
CA ILE A 274 2.82 0.60 -15.93
C ILE A 274 1.63 1.55 -16.16
N TYR A 275 0.43 0.99 -16.30
CA TYR A 275 -0.83 1.70 -16.47
C TYR A 275 -1.68 1.56 -15.20
N ILE A 276 -1.74 2.63 -14.41
CA ILE A 276 -2.36 2.70 -13.09
C ILE A 276 -3.79 3.21 -13.25
N GLY A 277 -4.76 2.34 -13.01
CA GLY A 277 -6.18 2.66 -13.18
C GLY A 277 -6.73 3.61 -12.11
N LYS A 278 -7.97 4.07 -12.33
CA LYS A 278 -8.63 5.09 -11.49
C LYS A 278 -8.92 4.64 -10.04
N ASN A 279 -8.94 3.33 -9.77
CA ASN A 279 -9.21 2.79 -8.43
C ASN A 279 -7.96 2.63 -7.57
N ILE A 280 -6.77 2.66 -8.15
CA ILE A 280 -5.53 2.44 -7.40
C ILE A 280 -5.25 3.66 -6.51
N ASP A 281 -5.16 3.41 -5.21
CA ASP A 281 -4.93 4.41 -4.18
C ASP A 281 -3.49 4.43 -3.68
N THR A 282 -2.78 3.31 -3.83
CA THR A 282 -1.44 3.13 -3.28
C THR A 282 -0.55 2.27 -4.19
N LEU A 283 0.75 2.62 -4.23
CA LEU A 283 1.81 1.94 -4.98
C LEU A 283 2.95 1.59 -4.02
N GLY A 284 2.82 0.47 -3.31
CA GLY A 284 3.81 0.11 -2.31
C GLY A 284 3.80 1.02 -1.07
N GLU A 285 4.64 0.70 -0.11
CA GLU A 285 4.74 1.43 1.17
C GLU A 285 5.55 2.72 1.07
N SER A 286 6.37 2.87 0.02
CA SER A 286 7.24 4.04 -0.17
C SER A 286 7.68 4.20 -1.63
N ILE A 287 8.26 5.37 -1.96
CA ILE A 287 8.91 5.63 -3.27
C ILE A 287 9.93 4.54 -3.63
N ILE A 288 10.59 3.94 -2.66
CA ILE A 288 11.59 2.91 -2.84
C ILE A 288 10.96 1.52 -3.02
N GLY A 289 9.81 1.25 -2.37
CA GLY A 289 9.22 -0.09 -2.32
C GLY A 289 8.91 -0.67 -3.70
N LEU A 290 8.18 0.08 -4.54
CA LEU A 290 7.87 -0.40 -5.89
C LEU A 290 9.13 -0.53 -6.76
N ASN A 291 10.12 0.34 -6.62
CA ASN A 291 11.35 0.29 -7.40
C ASN A 291 12.22 -0.95 -7.13
N GLN A 292 12.14 -1.52 -5.93
CA GLN A 292 12.85 -2.77 -5.62
C GLN A 292 12.35 -3.93 -6.48
N HIS A 293 11.06 -3.92 -6.79
CA HIS A 293 10.40 -4.98 -7.56
C HIS A 293 10.12 -4.60 -9.03
N ALA A 294 10.44 -3.39 -9.44
CA ALA A 294 10.17 -2.86 -10.77
C ALA A 294 11.39 -2.17 -11.42
N PRO A 295 12.58 -2.82 -11.43
CA PRO A 295 13.82 -2.15 -11.87
C PRO A 295 13.84 -1.79 -13.36
N SER A 296 13.05 -2.47 -14.19
CA SER A 296 12.99 -2.25 -15.64
C SER A 296 12.03 -1.14 -16.06
N VAL A 297 11.18 -0.68 -15.15
CA VAL A 297 10.13 0.28 -15.46
C VAL A 297 10.70 1.65 -15.79
N LYS A 298 10.32 2.16 -16.96
CA LYS A 298 10.71 3.47 -17.50
C LYS A 298 9.60 4.50 -17.36
N TYR A 299 8.34 4.05 -17.47
CA TYR A 299 7.17 4.92 -17.52
C TYR A 299 6.05 4.39 -16.62
N ALA A 300 5.42 5.30 -15.89
CA ALA A 300 4.22 5.01 -15.13
C ALA A 300 3.14 6.06 -15.47
N TYR A 301 2.02 5.57 -15.93
CA TYR A 301 0.89 6.39 -16.36
C TYR A 301 -0.28 6.20 -15.41
N VAL A 302 -0.90 7.29 -15.00
CA VAL A 302 -2.09 7.29 -14.14
C VAL A 302 -3.31 7.71 -14.97
N ASP A 303 -4.40 6.97 -14.83
CA ASP A 303 -5.66 7.32 -15.46
C ASP A 303 -6.13 8.71 -14.99
N LYS A 304 -6.52 9.57 -15.93
CA LYS A 304 -7.04 10.92 -15.66
C LYS A 304 -8.26 10.96 -14.73
N GLU A 305 -8.99 9.84 -14.61
CA GLU A 305 -10.12 9.68 -13.69
C GLU A 305 -9.69 9.28 -12.26
N ASN A 306 -8.41 8.97 -12.03
CA ASN A 306 -7.92 8.72 -10.68
C ASN A 306 -8.01 10.00 -9.85
N LYS A 307 -8.65 9.91 -8.68
CA LYS A 307 -8.90 11.06 -7.79
C LYS A 307 -7.79 11.32 -6.78
N LYS A 308 -6.86 10.37 -6.62
CA LYS A 308 -5.80 10.42 -5.61
C LYS A 308 -4.42 10.56 -6.22
N MET A 309 -4.25 10.12 -7.45
CA MET A 309 -2.96 10.11 -8.13
C MET A 309 -3.06 10.72 -9.53
N GLU A 310 -1.94 11.20 -10.01
CA GLU A 310 -1.74 11.68 -11.39
C GLU A 310 -0.31 11.40 -11.81
N SER A 311 -0.06 11.34 -13.12
CA SER A 311 1.30 11.23 -13.67
C SER A 311 1.67 12.47 -14.46
N TYR A 312 2.90 12.95 -14.27
CA TYR A 312 3.47 14.04 -15.03
C TYR A 312 5.00 13.91 -15.09
N GLY A 313 5.59 14.04 -16.28
CA GLY A 313 7.04 14.09 -16.46
C GLY A 313 7.82 12.88 -15.93
N GLN A 314 7.27 11.68 -15.99
CA GLN A 314 7.80 10.43 -15.44
C GLN A 314 7.72 10.34 -13.90
N VAL A 315 6.87 11.13 -13.29
CA VAL A 315 6.62 11.09 -11.85
C VAL A 315 5.14 10.81 -11.61
N VAL A 316 4.84 9.89 -10.72
CA VAL A 316 3.50 9.72 -10.17
C VAL A 316 3.39 10.56 -8.91
N TYR A 317 2.35 11.38 -8.84
CA TYR A 317 2.03 12.22 -7.69
C TYR A 317 0.82 11.64 -6.96
N ARG A 318 0.84 11.74 -5.63
CA ARG A 318 -0.31 11.46 -4.78
C ARG A 318 -0.61 12.69 -3.95
N ASN A 319 -1.82 13.25 -4.09
CA ASN A 319 -2.18 14.52 -3.45
C ASN A 319 -1.15 15.64 -3.73
N GLU A 320 -0.75 15.78 -4.99
CA GLU A 320 0.24 16.78 -5.48
C GLU A 320 1.69 16.55 -4.99
N ILE A 321 1.93 15.53 -4.17
CA ILE A 321 3.26 15.18 -3.68
C ILE A 321 3.85 14.08 -4.55
N PRO A 322 5.13 14.18 -4.99
CA PRO A 322 5.81 13.08 -5.67
C PRO A 322 5.76 11.79 -4.86
N TYR A 323 5.25 10.75 -5.48
CA TYR A 323 4.97 9.50 -4.80
C TYR A 323 5.74 8.31 -5.38
N TYR A 324 5.97 8.31 -6.71
CA TYR A 324 6.74 7.26 -7.36
C TYR A 324 7.48 7.80 -8.58
N VAL A 325 8.75 7.43 -8.72
CA VAL A 325 9.60 7.71 -9.89
C VAL A 325 10.11 6.37 -10.41
N PRO A 326 9.79 5.98 -11.66
CA PRO A 326 10.24 4.72 -12.22
C PRO A 326 11.76 4.54 -12.20
N ALA A 327 12.24 3.36 -11.78
CA ALA A 327 13.65 3.08 -11.56
C ALA A 327 14.53 3.29 -12.80
N SER A 328 14.01 2.98 -13.99
CA SER A 328 14.71 3.14 -15.28
C SER A 328 14.38 4.42 -16.02
N ALA A 329 13.70 5.40 -15.40
CA ALA A 329 13.45 6.71 -16.02
C ALA A 329 14.76 7.46 -16.26
N LYS A 330 14.95 7.94 -17.51
CA LYS A 330 16.16 8.69 -17.89
C LYS A 330 15.99 10.20 -17.80
N THR A 331 14.82 10.70 -18.11
CA THR A 331 14.48 12.12 -18.01
C THR A 331 13.26 12.26 -17.12
N ILE A 332 13.40 13.07 -16.07
CA ILE A 332 12.36 13.30 -15.08
C ILE A 332 12.02 14.77 -15.07
N GLN A 333 10.74 15.09 -15.25
CA GLN A 333 10.25 16.46 -15.16
C GLN A 333 9.31 16.57 -13.94
N PHE A 334 9.71 17.40 -12.99
CA PHE A 334 8.90 17.63 -11.79
C PHE A 334 7.90 18.75 -12.03
N LYS A 335 6.70 18.63 -11.47
CA LYS A 335 5.76 19.74 -11.32
C LYS A 335 6.37 20.84 -10.43
N ASN A 336 5.67 21.96 -10.34
CA ASN A 336 6.01 23.00 -9.40
C ASN A 336 5.97 22.49 -7.96
N ILE A 337 7.14 22.28 -7.37
CA ILE A 337 7.35 21.89 -5.98
C ILE A 337 8.13 23.01 -5.31
N ALA A 338 7.57 23.63 -4.29
CA ALA A 338 8.17 24.80 -3.66
C ALA A 338 9.60 24.56 -3.15
N THR A 339 9.84 23.37 -2.57
CA THR A 339 11.14 22.98 -2.02
C THR A 339 11.42 21.52 -2.28
N PHE A 340 12.56 21.23 -2.88
CA PHE A 340 13.13 19.88 -2.95
C PHE A 340 14.00 19.70 -1.71
N GLY A 341 13.47 18.97 -0.74
CA GLY A 341 14.14 18.71 0.54
C GLY A 341 15.30 17.74 0.42
N LYS A 342 16.02 17.56 1.52
CA LYS A 342 17.09 16.56 1.64
C LYS A 342 16.56 15.15 1.30
N ASN A 343 17.36 14.39 0.55
CA ASN A 343 17.06 13.02 0.12
C ASN A 343 15.77 12.90 -0.71
N PHE A 344 15.46 13.92 -1.51
CA PHE A 344 14.25 13.91 -2.35
C PHE A 344 14.29 12.82 -3.43
N LEU A 345 15.40 12.73 -4.18
CA LEU A 345 15.67 11.67 -5.16
C LEU A 345 17.08 11.12 -4.92
N VAL A 346 17.16 9.96 -4.27
CA VAL A 346 18.43 9.36 -3.85
C VAL A 346 18.64 8.03 -4.56
N ASP A 347 19.90 7.69 -4.84
CA ASP A 347 20.33 6.40 -5.39
C ASP A 347 19.68 6.02 -6.73
N HIS A 348 19.16 7.02 -7.49
CA HIS A 348 18.52 6.76 -8.78
C HIS A 348 19.57 6.52 -9.88
N GLN A 349 19.75 5.24 -10.23
CA GLN A 349 20.86 4.80 -11.08
C GLN A 349 20.72 5.15 -12.56
N HIS A 350 19.53 5.46 -13.06
CA HIS A 350 19.28 5.61 -14.50
C HIS A 350 18.98 7.05 -14.94
N VAL A 351 18.64 7.95 -14.01
CA VAL A 351 18.33 9.35 -14.37
C VAL A 351 19.54 10.05 -14.99
N GLN A 352 19.33 10.68 -16.14
CA GLN A 352 20.33 11.46 -16.86
C GLN A 352 20.01 12.96 -16.88
N THR A 353 18.72 13.28 -16.84
CA THR A 353 18.22 14.66 -16.91
C THR A 353 17.09 14.87 -15.93
N VAL A 354 17.17 15.95 -15.16
CA VAL A 354 16.05 16.44 -14.35
C VAL A 354 15.61 17.82 -14.84
N VAL A 355 14.30 18.04 -14.81
CA VAL A 355 13.67 19.32 -15.19
C VAL A 355 12.85 19.82 -14.03
N ILE A 356 13.23 20.96 -13.49
CA ILE A 356 12.55 21.64 -12.37
C ILE A 356 11.69 22.75 -12.96
N GLN A 357 10.40 22.75 -12.61
CA GLN A 357 9.47 23.72 -13.17
C GLN A 357 9.50 25.08 -12.45
N PRO A 358 9.11 26.18 -13.14
CA PRO A 358 8.96 27.51 -12.54
C PRO A 358 8.10 27.50 -11.29
N GLY A 359 8.44 28.37 -10.31
CA GLY A 359 7.79 28.44 -9.01
C GLY A 359 8.51 27.63 -7.91
N THR A 360 9.49 26.80 -8.28
CA THR A 360 10.38 26.15 -7.31
C THR A 360 11.31 27.17 -6.68
N LYS A 361 11.29 27.29 -5.36
CA LYS A 361 12.08 28.27 -4.60
C LYS A 361 13.45 27.74 -4.21
N THR A 362 13.51 26.46 -3.77
CA THR A 362 14.75 25.95 -3.17
C THR A 362 14.98 24.47 -3.50
N LEU A 363 16.25 24.16 -3.82
CA LEU A 363 16.81 22.81 -3.79
C LEU A 363 17.79 22.76 -2.61
N GLU A 364 17.46 21.94 -1.60
CA GLU A 364 18.28 21.79 -0.39
C GLU A 364 19.50 20.88 -0.62
N ALA A 365 20.42 20.87 0.33
CA ALA A 365 21.56 19.97 0.31
C ALA A 365 21.11 18.52 0.21
N TYR A 366 21.78 17.76 -0.67
CA TYR A 366 21.50 16.32 -0.91
C TYR A 366 20.11 16.02 -1.48
N ALA A 367 19.45 17.00 -2.11
CA ALA A 367 18.15 16.78 -2.75
C ALA A 367 18.21 15.71 -3.85
N PHE A 368 19.32 15.66 -4.59
CA PHE A 368 19.61 14.67 -5.64
C PHE A 368 20.96 13.98 -5.35
N GLU A 369 20.96 13.14 -4.31
CA GLU A 369 22.19 12.48 -3.87
C GLU A 369 22.37 11.13 -4.57
N ASN A 370 23.64 10.81 -4.89
CA ASN A 370 24.05 9.52 -5.44
C ASN A 370 23.26 9.10 -6.70
N CYS A 371 23.09 10.06 -7.63
CA CYS A 371 22.54 9.82 -8.96
C CYS A 371 23.67 9.80 -9.99
N PRO A 372 24.44 8.69 -10.13
CA PRO A 372 25.74 8.68 -10.82
C PRO A 372 25.66 8.95 -12.32
N ASN A 373 24.49 8.78 -12.92
CA ASN A 373 24.26 9.05 -14.34
C ASN A 373 23.60 10.41 -14.63
N LEU A 374 23.28 11.21 -13.61
CA LEU A 374 22.69 12.52 -13.77
C LEU A 374 23.70 13.51 -14.36
N GLN A 375 23.47 13.91 -15.61
CA GLN A 375 24.35 14.77 -16.38
C GLN A 375 23.81 16.20 -16.55
N LYS A 376 22.49 16.37 -16.47
CA LYS A 376 21.85 17.68 -16.74
C LYS A 376 20.74 17.97 -15.74
N ALA A 377 20.69 19.22 -15.30
CA ALA A 377 19.55 19.79 -14.59
C ALA A 377 19.12 21.08 -15.23
N TYR A 378 17.83 21.19 -15.56
CA TYR A 378 17.21 22.45 -16.01
C TYR A 378 16.47 23.03 -14.80
N ILE A 379 16.87 24.25 -14.41
CA ILE A 379 16.40 24.86 -13.16
C ILE A 379 15.99 26.31 -13.45
N PRO A 380 14.81 26.77 -12.95
CA PRO A 380 14.40 28.17 -13.10
C PRO A 380 15.45 29.13 -12.55
N GLU A 381 15.54 30.35 -13.15
CA GLU A 381 16.53 31.33 -12.75
C GLU A 381 16.46 31.73 -11.28
N GLU A 382 15.23 31.84 -10.77
CA GLU A 382 14.92 32.28 -9.42
C GLU A 382 15.17 31.21 -8.34
N THR A 383 15.37 29.94 -8.72
CA THR A 383 15.52 28.84 -7.76
C THR A 383 16.86 28.89 -7.04
N LYS A 384 16.84 28.94 -5.72
CA LYS A 384 18.04 28.83 -4.89
C LYS A 384 18.49 27.37 -4.82
N VAL A 385 19.74 27.12 -5.17
CA VAL A 385 20.33 25.77 -5.17
C VAL A 385 21.46 25.71 -4.15
N ASP A 386 21.37 24.78 -3.19
CA ASP A 386 22.45 24.49 -2.25
C ASP A 386 23.66 23.88 -3.00
N GLY A 387 24.88 24.22 -2.55
CA GLY A 387 26.10 23.73 -3.18
C GLY A 387 26.24 22.19 -3.19
N ASN A 388 25.58 21.49 -2.28
CA ASN A 388 25.55 20.02 -2.19
C ASN A 388 24.22 19.41 -2.68
N ALA A 389 23.34 20.20 -3.33
CA ALA A 389 22.05 19.68 -3.80
C ALA A 389 22.21 18.48 -4.75
N PHE A 390 23.27 18.46 -5.55
CA PHE A 390 23.63 17.42 -6.51
C PHE A 390 24.91 16.67 -6.09
N TYR A 391 24.91 16.10 -4.89
CA TYR A 391 26.07 15.39 -4.37
C TYR A 391 26.22 14.00 -4.98
N LYS A 392 27.45 13.62 -5.40
CA LYS A 392 27.73 12.34 -6.05
C LYS A 392 26.92 12.09 -7.34
N VAL A 393 26.80 13.08 -8.19
CA VAL A 393 26.26 12.95 -9.54
C VAL A 393 27.37 12.72 -10.57
N HIS A 394 27.02 12.59 -11.86
CA HIS A 394 27.98 12.35 -12.93
C HIS A 394 29.04 13.47 -13.02
N SER A 395 30.30 13.12 -13.32
CA SER A 395 31.44 14.06 -13.38
C SER A 395 31.26 15.19 -14.43
N SER A 396 30.47 14.96 -15.48
CA SER A 396 30.13 15.96 -16.50
C SER A 396 28.85 16.75 -16.22
N PHE A 397 28.30 16.65 -15.00
CA PHE A 397 27.05 17.30 -14.62
C PHE A 397 27.05 18.80 -14.87
N LYS A 398 25.95 19.32 -15.46
CA LYS A 398 25.75 20.72 -15.75
C LYS A 398 24.35 21.18 -15.36
N ILE A 399 24.29 22.39 -14.82
CA ILE A 399 23.02 23.11 -14.56
C ILE A 399 22.79 24.09 -15.69
N THR A 400 21.61 24.06 -16.29
CA THR A 400 21.12 25.09 -17.21
C THR A 400 20.06 25.89 -16.47
N ARG A 401 20.26 27.22 -16.40
CA ARG A 401 19.36 28.17 -15.76
C ARG A 401 18.42 28.82 -16.77
N GLY A 402 17.25 29.22 -16.29
CA GLY A 402 16.27 29.95 -17.08
C GLY A 402 15.22 29.05 -17.75
N ILE A 403 14.24 29.71 -18.39
CA ILE A 403 13.16 29.02 -19.13
C ILE A 403 13.73 28.66 -20.50
N VAL A 404 13.82 27.39 -20.83
CA VAL A 404 14.03 26.93 -22.19
C VAL A 404 12.70 27.11 -22.92
N LYS A 405 12.61 28.18 -23.75
CA LYS A 405 11.51 28.32 -24.71
C LYS A 405 11.85 27.48 -25.95
N ASP A 406 10.84 26.76 -26.46
CA ASP A 406 10.89 26.08 -27.76
C ASP A 406 11.12 27.10 -28.88
#